data_c39742c6607db83ba34fbec5bac16910
#
_entry.id   c39742c6607db83ba34fbec5bac16910
#
_cell.length_a   1.000
_cell.length_b   1.000
_cell.length_c   1.000
_cell.angle_alpha   90.00
_cell.angle_beta   90.00
_cell.angle_gamma   90.00
#
_symmetry.space_group_name_H-M   'P 1'
#
loop_
_entity.id
_entity.type
_entity.pdbx_description
1 polymer ?
#
loop_
_entity_poly.entity_id
_entity_poly.type
_entity_poly.pdbx_seq_one_letter_code
_entity_poly.pdbx_strand_id
1 'polypeptide(L)'
;MKFSANALFCEDIREEKSGQYTIVGILPDSLNVQRVPAVLPKLGIYLRFHLNTASKFRTIKTRLRVPGGKDIPLAEVDQKLLAEMRTNALSGGMPFAGLVYKTFFSPFGVSAAGRLEVVAEINGADHICGALNITPLPLEQSENTS
;
A
#
# COMPACT_ATOMS: atom_id res chain seq x y z
N MET A 1 -5.68 -12.37 -17.13
CA MET A 1 -6.24 -11.15 -16.54
C MET A 1 -5.11 -10.14 -16.40
N LYS A 2 -5.28 -8.97 -16.98
CA LYS A 2 -4.22 -7.97 -16.97
C LYS A 2 -4.56 -6.81 -16.03
N PHE A 3 -3.66 -6.55 -15.12
CA PHE A 3 -3.73 -5.41 -14.22
C PHE A 3 -2.32 -5.08 -13.73
N SER A 4 -2.16 -3.89 -13.21
CA SER A 4 -1.00 -3.56 -12.36
C SER A 4 -1.50 -2.97 -11.06
N ALA A 5 -0.79 -3.28 -9.98
CA ALA A 5 -1.09 -2.76 -8.66
C ALA A 5 0.23 -2.47 -7.96
N ASN A 6 0.42 -1.23 -7.56
CA ASN A 6 1.68 -0.79 -6.96
C ASN A 6 1.38 0.03 -5.71
N ALA A 7 2.06 -0.31 -4.62
CA ALA A 7 1.97 0.40 -3.36
C ALA A 7 3.31 1.03 -3.01
N LEU A 8 3.24 2.26 -2.48
CA LEU A 8 4.37 2.97 -1.92
C LEU A 8 4.11 3.23 -0.45
N PHE A 9 5.16 3.11 0.35
CA PHE A 9 5.17 3.54 1.74
C PHE A 9 5.86 4.90 1.81
N CYS A 10 5.29 5.83 2.56
CA CYS A 10 5.78 7.21 2.60
C CYS A 10 5.50 7.87 3.95
N GLU A 11 6.05 9.07 4.14
CA GLU A 11 5.82 9.87 5.33
C GLU A 11 4.53 10.67 5.22
N ASP A 12 4.21 11.22 4.04
CA ASP A 12 3.03 12.04 3.85
C ASP A 12 2.50 11.98 2.42
N ILE A 13 1.20 12.17 2.29
CA ILE A 13 0.51 12.28 1.01
C ILE A 13 -0.38 13.51 1.08
N ARG A 14 -0.18 14.45 0.16
CA ARG A 14 -0.97 15.67 0.08
C ARG A 14 -1.85 15.64 -1.15
N GLU A 15 -3.10 16.00 -0.97
CA GLU A 15 -4.01 16.21 -2.09
C GLU A 15 -4.01 17.69 -2.45
N GLU A 16 -3.58 17.99 -3.66
CA GLU A 16 -3.51 19.36 -4.14
C GLU A 16 -4.87 19.83 -4.65
N LYS A 17 -5.06 21.16 -4.75
CA LYS A 17 -6.32 21.73 -5.24
C LYS A 17 -6.68 21.30 -6.65
N SER A 18 -5.67 20.95 -7.46
CA SER A 18 -5.84 20.45 -8.82
C SER A 18 -6.33 18.99 -8.89
N GLY A 19 -6.42 18.30 -7.76
CA GLY A 19 -6.76 16.88 -7.69
C GLY A 19 -5.55 15.95 -7.80
N GLN A 20 -4.36 16.50 -7.95
CA GLN A 20 -3.12 15.74 -7.96
C GLN A 20 -2.68 15.39 -6.54
N TYR A 21 -1.88 14.34 -6.42
CA TYR A 21 -1.29 13.94 -5.15
C TYR A 21 0.20 14.25 -5.13
N THR A 22 0.67 14.78 -4.02
CA THR A 22 2.09 14.95 -3.75
C THR A 22 2.50 13.99 -2.67
N ILE A 23 3.46 13.12 -2.97
CA ILE A 23 3.97 12.14 -2.03
C ILE A 23 5.31 12.63 -1.50
N VAL A 24 5.43 12.69 -0.16
CA VAL A 24 6.62 13.20 0.51
C VAL A 24 7.25 12.08 1.31
N GLY A 25 8.57 11.93 1.17
CA GLY A 25 9.33 10.97 1.95
C GLY A 25 8.99 9.53 1.62
N ILE A 26 9.14 9.14 0.35
CA ILE A 26 8.96 7.75 -0.06
C ILE A 26 9.99 6.90 0.68
N LEU A 27 9.51 5.91 1.42
CA LEU A 27 10.40 4.99 2.13
C LEU A 27 11.01 4.00 1.12
N PRO A 28 12.30 3.76 1.22
CA PRO A 28 12.96 2.76 0.36
C PRO A 28 12.54 1.35 0.76
N ASP A 29 13.20 0.34 0.22
CA ASP A 29 12.87 -1.06 0.47
C ASP A 29 13.03 -1.48 1.93
N SER A 30 13.79 -0.74 2.72
CA SER A 30 14.07 -1.05 4.12
C SER A 30 13.91 0.18 4.99
N LEU A 31 13.40 -0.04 6.18
CA LEU A 31 13.35 0.95 7.25
C LEU A 31 14.09 0.39 8.46
N ASN A 32 15.13 1.11 8.89
CA ASN A 32 15.90 0.74 10.07
C ASN A 32 15.27 1.35 11.31
N VAL A 33 15.04 0.53 12.31
CA VAL A 33 14.58 0.96 13.64
C VAL A 33 15.62 0.58 14.67
N GLN A 34 15.69 1.32 15.77
CA GLN A 34 16.69 1.04 16.81
C GLN A 34 16.47 -0.33 17.44
N ARG A 35 15.21 -0.68 17.66
CA ARG A 35 14.79 -1.97 18.23
C ARG A 35 13.33 -2.21 17.94
N VAL A 36 12.88 -3.43 18.12
CA VAL A 36 11.46 -3.78 18.12
C VAL A 36 11.06 -4.21 19.54
N PRO A 37 9.86 -3.88 20.01
CA PRO A 37 8.82 -3.11 19.33
C PRO A 37 9.20 -1.65 19.11
N ALA A 38 8.74 -1.07 18.02
CA ALA A 38 8.99 0.32 17.66
C ALA A 38 7.68 1.00 17.29
N VAL A 39 7.69 2.33 17.32
CA VAL A 39 6.55 3.12 16.92
C VAL A 39 7.00 4.12 15.86
N LEU A 40 6.36 4.06 14.71
CA LEU A 40 6.53 5.06 13.66
C LEU A 40 5.50 6.17 13.90
N PRO A 41 5.92 7.46 13.94
CA PRO A 41 4.96 8.55 14.17
C PRO A 41 3.85 8.58 13.13
N LYS A 42 4.19 8.27 11.89
CA LYS A 42 3.23 8.24 10.79
C LYS A 42 3.72 7.30 9.69
N LEU A 43 2.83 6.50 9.16
CA LEU A 43 3.09 5.66 7.99
C LEU A 43 1.98 5.89 6.98
N GLY A 44 2.35 6.38 5.79
CA GLY A 44 1.45 6.55 4.67
C GLY A 44 1.56 5.41 3.68
N ILE A 45 0.44 5.02 3.10
CA ILE A 45 0.38 4.03 2.02
C ILE A 45 -0.37 4.65 0.86
N TYR A 46 0.27 4.67 -0.31
CA TYR A 46 -0.32 5.08 -1.57
C TYR A 46 -0.39 3.85 -2.47
N LEU A 47 -1.61 3.44 -2.85
CA LEU A 47 -1.85 2.25 -3.63
C LEU A 47 -2.56 2.63 -4.93
N ARG A 48 -2.00 2.21 -6.05
CA ARG A 48 -2.53 2.52 -7.38
C ARG A 48 -2.77 1.26 -8.17
N PHE A 49 -3.99 1.15 -8.70
CA PHE A 49 -4.40 0.08 -9.60
C PHE A 49 -4.59 0.62 -11.01
N HIS A 50 -4.15 -0.14 -11.99
CA HIS A 50 -4.54 -0.01 -13.38
C HIS A 50 -5.18 -1.32 -13.82
N LEU A 51 -6.47 -1.29 -14.08
CA LEU A 51 -7.25 -2.47 -14.40
C LEU A 51 -7.59 -2.46 -15.89
N ASN A 52 -7.21 -3.52 -16.60
CA ASN A 52 -7.51 -3.62 -18.03
C ASN A 52 -9.03 -3.72 -18.22
N THR A 53 -9.59 -2.85 -19.08
CA THR A 53 -11.03 -2.79 -19.33
C THR A 53 -11.55 -4.00 -20.10
N ALA A 54 -10.68 -4.77 -20.76
CA ALA A 54 -11.07 -6.03 -21.42
C ALA A 54 -11.31 -7.16 -20.42
N SER A 55 -10.86 -7.03 -19.18
CA SER A 55 -11.03 -8.02 -18.12
C SER A 55 -12.15 -7.61 -17.18
N LYS A 56 -12.85 -8.59 -16.61
CA LYS A 56 -13.84 -8.34 -15.57
C LYS A 56 -13.27 -8.64 -14.21
N PHE A 57 -13.25 -7.61 -13.38
CA PHE A 57 -12.83 -7.74 -11.98
C PHE A 57 -14.08 -7.81 -11.11
N ARG A 58 -14.19 -8.87 -10.30
CA ARG A 58 -15.35 -9.10 -9.44
C ARG A 58 -15.16 -8.52 -8.06
N THR A 59 -13.97 -8.72 -7.49
CA THR A 59 -13.67 -8.24 -6.15
C THR A 59 -12.22 -7.78 -6.07
N ILE A 60 -12.00 -6.68 -5.34
CA ILE A 60 -10.67 -6.25 -4.94
C ILE A 60 -10.73 -5.95 -3.45
N LYS A 61 -9.92 -6.65 -2.66
CA LYS A 61 -9.75 -6.43 -1.24
C LYS A 61 -8.28 -6.23 -0.96
N THR A 62 -7.96 -5.21 -0.19
CA THR A 62 -6.59 -4.92 0.14
C THR A 62 -6.37 -4.97 1.64
N ARG A 63 -5.19 -5.42 2.04
CA ARG A 63 -4.80 -5.51 3.43
C ARG A 63 -3.31 -5.25 3.59
N LEU A 64 -2.94 -4.83 4.77
CA LEU A 64 -1.54 -4.72 5.17
C LEU A 64 -1.19 -5.95 6.01
N ARG A 65 -0.24 -6.73 5.53
CA ARG A 65 0.30 -7.87 6.27
C ARG A 65 1.46 -7.37 7.11
N VAL A 66 1.36 -7.56 8.44
CA VAL A 66 2.36 -7.07 9.38
C VAL A 66 3.10 -8.24 10.03
N PRO A 67 4.42 -8.13 10.20
CA PRO A 67 5.16 -9.18 10.87
C PRO A 67 4.76 -9.28 12.34
N GLY A 68 4.50 -10.50 12.81
CA GLY A 68 4.14 -10.77 14.19
C GLY A 68 2.75 -10.32 14.61
N GLY A 69 1.91 -9.87 13.69
CA GLY A 69 0.57 -9.36 13.98
C GLY A 69 -0.48 -9.87 13.03
N LYS A 70 -1.70 -9.43 13.26
CA LYS A 70 -2.84 -9.72 12.38
C LYS A 70 -2.84 -8.77 11.20
N ASP A 71 -3.32 -9.24 10.05
CA ASP A 71 -3.51 -8.42 8.87
C ASP A 71 -4.47 -7.25 9.17
N ILE A 72 -4.14 -6.09 8.64
CA ILE A 72 -4.95 -4.88 8.79
C ILE A 72 -5.73 -4.66 7.50
N PRO A 73 -7.07 -4.71 7.51
CA PRO A 73 -7.85 -4.38 6.32
C PRO A 73 -7.59 -2.95 5.87
N LEU A 74 -7.42 -2.74 4.57
CA LEU A 74 -7.24 -1.41 3.99
C LEU A 74 -8.52 -1.00 3.25
N ALA A 75 -8.64 -1.40 1.99
CA ALA A 75 -9.80 -1.03 1.17
C ALA A 75 -10.47 -2.26 0.60
N GLU A 76 -11.77 -2.14 0.39
CA GLU A 76 -12.56 -3.13 -0.33
C GLU A 76 -13.34 -2.40 -1.42
N VAL A 77 -13.18 -2.85 -2.66
CA VAL A 77 -13.90 -2.28 -3.81
C VAL A 77 -14.94 -3.29 -4.23
N ASP A 78 -16.21 -2.89 -4.14
CA ASP A 78 -17.30 -3.78 -4.47
C ASP A 78 -17.51 -3.93 -5.99
N GLN A 79 -18.29 -4.93 -6.36
CA GLN A 79 -18.53 -5.26 -7.76
C GLN A 79 -19.22 -4.12 -8.51
N LYS A 80 -20.11 -3.38 -7.84
CA LYS A 80 -20.82 -2.24 -8.44
C LYS A 80 -19.87 -1.13 -8.84
N LEU A 81 -18.95 -0.75 -7.94
CA LEU A 81 -17.96 0.29 -8.23
C LEU A 81 -17.01 -0.15 -9.34
N LEU A 82 -16.56 -1.40 -9.32
CA LEU A 82 -15.70 -1.94 -10.38
C LEU A 82 -16.40 -1.90 -11.75
N ALA A 83 -17.68 -2.24 -11.80
CA ALA A 83 -18.45 -2.19 -13.04
C ALA A 83 -18.61 -0.75 -13.55
N GLU A 84 -18.89 0.20 -12.66
CA GLU A 84 -19.01 1.62 -13.02
C GLU A 84 -17.68 2.17 -13.55
N MET A 85 -16.57 1.86 -12.90
CA MET A 85 -15.24 2.28 -13.34
C MET A 85 -14.92 1.74 -14.74
N ARG A 86 -15.23 0.47 -14.99
CA ARG A 86 -15.04 -0.16 -16.30
C ARG A 86 -15.87 0.54 -17.37
N THR A 87 -17.15 0.76 -17.09
CA THR A 87 -18.07 1.43 -18.02
C THR A 87 -17.58 2.84 -18.36
N ASN A 88 -17.17 3.61 -17.37
CA ASN A 88 -16.66 4.96 -17.58
C ASN A 88 -15.37 4.97 -18.41
N ALA A 89 -14.47 4.04 -18.15
CA ALA A 89 -13.23 3.93 -18.91
C ALA A 89 -13.49 3.54 -20.36
N LEU A 90 -14.38 2.57 -20.59
CA LEU A 90 -14.76 2.15 -21.94
C LEU A 90 -15.44 3.27 -22.73
N SER A 91 -16.31 4.04 -22.08
CA SER A 91 -16.97 5.19 -22.70
C SER A 91 -15.98 6.26 -23.15
N GLY A 92 -14.89 6.42 -22.43
CA GLY A 92 -13.81 7.33 -22.79
C GLY A 92 -12.77 6.75 -23.72
N GLY A 93 -12.96 5.53 -24.20
CA GLY A 93 -12.00 4.85 -25.06
C GLY A 93 -10.69 4.46 -24.38
N MET A 94 -10.71 4.36 -23.05
CA MET A 94 -9.51 4.06 -22.26
C MET A 94 -9.31 2.55 -22.12
N PRO A 95 -8.08 2.05 -22.37
CA PRO A 95 -7.80 0.63 -22.21
C PRO A 95 -7.69 0.17 -20.77
N PHE A 96 -7.53 1.12 -19.82
CA PHE A 96 -7.40 0.83 -18.39
C PHE A 96 -8.31 1.74 -17.58
N ALA A 97 -8.80 1.20 -16.47
CA ALA A 97 -9.44 1.98 -15.42
C ALA A 97 -8.46 2.15 -14.26
N GLY A 98 -8.28 3.38 -13.79
CA GLY A 98 -7.38 3.71 -12.67
C GLY A 98 -8.14 3.81 -11.36
N LEU A 99 -7.52 3.31 -10.29
CA LEU A 99 -8.03 3.44 -8.94
C LEU A 99 -6.87 3.77 -8.01
N VAL A 100 -7.06 4.78 -7.15
CA VAL A 100 -6.08 5.17 -6.14
C VAL A 100 -6.70 5.03 -4.77
N TYR A 101 -5.96 4.42 -3.86
CA TYR A 101 -6.30 4.36 -2.44
C TYR A 101 -5.12 4.88 -1.63
N LYS A 102 -5.41 5.75 -0.68
CA LYS A 102 -4.41 6.29 0.24
C LYS A 102 -4.90 6.17 1.67
N THR A 103 -3.98 5.91 2.58
CA THR A 103 -4.29 5.87 4.00
C THR A 103 -3.07 6.21 4.84
N PHE A 104 -3.31 6.54 6.10
CA PHE A 104 -2.28 6.85 7.07
C PHE A 104 -2.54 6.10 8.35
N PHE A 105 -1.44 5.70 8.99
CA PHE A 105 -1.44 5.21 10.36
C PHE A 105 -0.61 6.18 11.19
N SER A 106 -1.18 6.76 12.23
CA SER A 106 -0.50 7.74 13.07
C SER A 106 -0.96 7.56 14.53
N PRO A 107 -0.19 6.90 15.36
CA PRO A 107 1.08 6.22 15.10
C PRO A 107 0.90 4.82 14.48
N PHE A 108 1.99 4.26 13.96
CA PHE A 108 2.03 2.88 13.51
C PHE A 108 2.99 2.06 14.39
N GLY A 109 2.46 1.06 15.08
CA GLY A 109 3.25 0.18 15.93
C GLY A 109 3.85 -0.99 15.15
N VAL A 110 5.15 -1.23 15.36
CA VAL A 110 5.88 -2.34 14.77
C VAL A 110 6.24 -3.30 15.90
N SER A 111 5.59 -4.45 15.97
CA SER A 111 5.80 -5.41 17.07
C SER A 111 6.95 -6.37 16.82
N ALA A 112 7.32 -6.62 15.58
CA ALA A 112 8.37 -7.55 15.21
C ALA A 112 9.11 -7.07 13.97
N ALA A 113 10.36 -7.47 13.84
CA ALA A 113 11.12 -7.30 12.60
C ALA A 113 10.53 -8.20 11.52
N GLY A 114 10.69 -7.80 10.28
CA GLY A 114 10.21 -8.56 9.14
C GLY A 114 9.68 -7.64 8.06
N ARG A 115 8.79 -8.17 7.27
CA ARG A 115 8.34 -7.53 6.04
C ARG A 115 6.90 -7.07 6.17
N LEU A 116 6.67 -5.76 6.01
CA LEU A 116 5.34 -5.21 5.76
C LEU A 116 5.01 -5.45 4.29
N GLU A 117 3.80 -5.92 4.01
CA GLU A 117 3.37 -6.17 2.64
C GLU A 117 1.96 -5.63 2.43
N VAL A 118 1.79 -4.86 1.37
CA VAL A 118 0.44 -4.53 0.89
C VAL A 118 0.01 -5.63 -0.06
N VAL A 119 -1.06 -6.32 0.30
CA VAL A 119 -1.58 -7.46 -0.46
C VAL A 119 -2.95 -7.09 -1.03
N ALA A 120 -3.12 -7.27 -2.32
CA ALA A 120 -4.40 -7.13 -2.99
C ALA A 120 -4.93 -8.51 -3.36
N GLU A 121 -6.11 -8.84 -2.86
CA GLU A 121 -6.84 -10.03 -3.28
C GLU A 121 -7.75 -9.63 -4.44
N ILE A 122 -7.40 -10.08 -5.64
CA ILE A 122 -8.12 -9.76 -6.87
C ILE A 122 -8.76 -11.03 -7.38
N ASN A 123 -10.10 -11.05 -7.44
CA ASN A 123 -10.89 -12.22 -7.83
C ASN A 123 -10.47 -13.49 -7.06
N GLY A 124 -10.18 -13.34 -5.77
CA GLY A 124 -9.81 -14.44 -4.89
C GLY A 124 -8.33 -14.83 -4.87
N ALA A 125 -7.49 -14.19 -5.67
CA ALA A 125 -6.05 -14.46 -5.71
C ALA A 125 -5.24 -13.32 -5.10
N ASP A 126 -4.27 -13.65 -4.26
CA ASP A 126 -3.41 -12.67 -3.60
C ASP A 126 -2.27 -12.21 -4.49
N HIS A 127 -2.03 -10.89 -4.48
CA HIS A 127 -0.93 -10.26 -5.18
C HIS A 127 -0.24 -9.27 -4.24
N ILE A 128 1.08 -9.37 -4.12
CA ILE A 128 1.85 -8.42 -3.33
C ILE A 128 2.09 -7.18 -4.18
N CYS A 129 1.61 -6.03 -3.69
CA CYS A 129 1.67 -4.76 -4.42
C CYS A 129 2.87 -3.91 -4.02
N GLY A 130 3.37 -4.10 -2.82
CA GLY A 130 4.52 -3.38 -2.29
C GLY A 130 4.94 -3.98 -0.97
N ALA A 131 6.19 -3.75 -0.60
CA ALA A 131 6.76 -4.28 0.62
C ALA A 131 7.78 -3.33 1.22
N LEU A 132 7.92 -3.38 2.54
CA LEU A 132 8.90 -2.60 3.29
C LEU A 132 9.51 -3.50 4.36
N ASN A 133 10.82 -3.68 4.33
CA ASN A 133 11.53 -4.46 5.33
C ASN A 133 11.77 -3.62 6.57
N ILE A 134 11.33 -4.10 7.72
CA ILE A 134 11.62 -3.49 9.02
C ILE A 134 12.79 -4.23 9.62
N THR A 135 13.90 -3.53 9.77
CA THR A 135 15.16 -4.12 10.22
C THR A 135 15.66 -3.38 11.46
N PRO A 136 15.85 -4.07 12.59
CA PRO A 136 16.47 -3.43 13.75
C PRO A 136 17.95 -3.22 13.49
N LEU A 137 18.48 -2.11 14.02
CA LEU A 137 19.90 -1.83 13.94
C LEU A 137 20.70 -2.86 14.74
N PRO A 138 21.89 -3.26 14.26
CA PRO A 138 22.75 -4.14 15.04
C PRO A 138 23.12 -3.53 16.40
N LEU A 139 23.18 -4.38 17.45
CA LEU A 139 23.54 -3.92 18.80
C LEU A 139 24.93 -3.26 18.85
N GLU A 140 25.86 -3.73 18.05
CA GLU A 140 27.20 -3.17 17.96
C GLU A 140 27.20 -1.71 17.48
N GLN A 141 26.30 -1.35 16.56
CA GLN A 141 26.19 0.02 16.10
C GLN A 141 25.56 0.94 17.14
N SER A 142 24.67 0.44 17.98
CA SER A 142 24.07 1.23 19.04
C SER A 142 25.05 1.52 20.19
N GLU A 143 26.04 0.65 20.42
CA GLU A 143 27.08 0.82 21.42
C GLU A 143 28.15 1.82 20.97
N ASN A 144 28.43 1.90 19.67
CA ASN A 144 29.47 2.76 19.12
C ASN A 144 29.04 4.23 18.97
N THR A 145 27.80 4.56 19.22
CA THR A 145 27.27 5.92 19.15
C THR A 145 27.20 6.62 20.50
N SER A 146 27.62 5.96 21.54
CA SER A 146 27.63 6.52 22.89
C SER A 146 28.90 7.32 23.19
#